data_a5c9c12c4e3c7240733fc9d2f741eeeb
#
_entry.id   a5c9c12c4e3c7240733fc9d2f741eeeb
#
_cell.length_a   1.000
_cell.length_b   1.000
_cell.length_c   1.000
_cell.angle_alpha   90.00
_cell.angle_beta   90.00
_cell.angle_gamma   90.00
#
_symmetry.space_group_name_H-M   'P 1'
#
loop_
_entity.id
_entity.type
_entity.pdbx_description
1 polymer ?
#
loop_
_entity_poly.entity_id
_entity_poly.type
_entity_poly.pdbx_seq_one_letter_code
_entity_poly.pdbx_strand_id
1 'polypeptide(L)'
;LQADGSNVLIGYVDTGIDYLNDVFKDRLGNTRIQAIWDQTDKTGTDVANTYAHFGRVYEKDEIDRAIEADNNGENPYSYVAQRDTSGHGTLLASISAGSYTDGYVGVAPGAELLVVKLKQSKQYLRDFFLIKDDVPAFEESDIMLALRFLEDYAIRLGKPLIIIFGLGSANGSRTGASPLAEICLLYTSP
;
A
#
# COMPACT_ATOMS: atom_id res chain seq x y z
N LEU A 1 29.28 -0.55 5.36
CA LEU A 1 27.95 -1.17 5.30
C LEU A 1 26.99 -0.12 4.77
N GLN A 2 26.53 -0.29 3.55
CA GLN A 2 25.50 0.58 3.00
C GLN A 2 24.18 0.05 3.52
N ALA A 3 23.42 0.88 4.24
CA ALA A 3 22.08 0.50 4.69
C ALA A 3 21.18 0.38 3.45
N ASP A 4 20.57 -0.79 3.26
CA ASP A 4 19.73 -1.11 2.10
C ASP A 4 18.25 -1.29 2.47
N GLY A 5 17.89 -1.02 3.73
CA GLY A 5 16.53 -1.21 4.25
C GLY A 5 16.20 -2.63 4.69
N SER A 6 17.16 -3.56 4.72
CA SER A 6 16.93 -4.91 5.24
C SER A 6 16.36 -4.88 6.66
N ASN A 7 15.36 -5.73 6.93
CA ASN A 7 14.60 -5.81 8.18
C ASN A 7 13.72 -4.59 8.51
N VAL A 8 13.46 -3.72 7.54
CA VAL A 8 12.52 -2.60 7.68
C VAL A 8 11.32 -2.86 6.77
N LEU A 9 10.13 -2.51 7.25
CA LEU A 9 8.91 -2.44 6.46
C LEU A 9 8.73 -1.02 5.93
N ILE A 10 8.35 -0.93 4.65
CA ILE A 10 7.85 0.32 4.08
C ILE A 10 6.38 0.13 3.74
N GLY A 11 5.52 0.90 4.39
CA GLY A 11 4.08 0.93 4.16
C GLY A 11 3.69 2.01 3.16
N TYR A 12 2.84 1.67 2.21
CA TYR A 12 2.32 2.59 1.20
C TYR A 12 0.81 2.73 1.35
N VAL A 13 0.33 3.96 1.37
CA VAL A 13 -1.09 4.30 1.33
C VAL A 13 -1.32 5.12 0.07
N ASP A 14 -1.78 4.45 -1.00
CA ASP A 14 -1.80 5.03 -2.35
C ASP A 14 -2.83 4.33 -3.28
N THR A 15 -2.60 4.38 -4.59
CA THR A 15 -3.46 3.83 -5.65
C THR A 15 -3.31 2.32 -5.87
N GLY A 16 -2.40 1.68 -5.16
CA GLY A 16 -2.06 0.26 -5.31
C GLY A 16 -0.60 0.04 -5.71
N ILE A 17 -0.30 -1.13 -6.23
CA ILE A 17 1.03 -1.51 -6.70
C ILE A 17 0.92 -2.51 -7.85
N ASP A 18 1.79 -2.41 -8.85
CA ASP A 18 2.00 -3.46 -9.84
C ASP A 18 2.90 -4.56 -9.24
N TYR A 19 2.28 -5.49 -8.53
CA TYR A 19 2.99 -6.55 -7.79
C TYR A 19 3.73 -7.56 -8.69
N LEU A 20 3.42 -7.58 -9.99
CA LEU A 20 4.09 -8.45 -10.95
C LEU A 20 5.45 -7.88 -11.40
N ASN A 21 5.69 -6.59 -11.17
CA ASN A 21 6.91 -5.93 -11.59
C ASN A 21 8.13 -6.49 -10.82
N ASP A 22 9.18 -6.80 -11.56
CA ASP A 22 10.41 -7.41 -11.02
C ASP A 22 11.11 -6.55 -9.97
N VAL A 23 10.90 -5.22 -9.98
CA VAL A 23 11.49 -4.33 -8.97
C VAL A 23 10.94 -4.57 -7.55
N PHE A 24 9.88 -5.35 -7.39
CA PHE A 24 9.32 -5.72 -6.09
C PHE A 24 9.62 -7.17 -5.69
N LYS A 25 10.44 -7.86 -6.48
CA LYS A 25 10.86 -9.24 -6.21
C LYS A 25 12.25 -9.28 -5.58
N ASP A 26 12.53 -10.33 -4.86
CA ASP A 26 13.86 -10.66 -4.38
C ASP A 26 14.69 -11.35 -5.48
N ARG A 27 15.94 -11.71 -5.15
CA ARG A 27 16.85 -12.38 -6.11
C ARG A 27 16.40 -13.80 -6.51
N LEU A 28 15.45 -14.38 -5.80
CA LEU A 28 14.89 -15.71 -6.07
C LEU A 28 13.59 -15.59 -6.89
N GLY A 29 13.13 -14.37 -7.17
CA GLY A 29 11.88 -14.10 -7.90
C GLY A 29 10.62 -14.08 -7.01
N ASN A 30 10.76 -14.21 -5.69
CA ASN A 30 9.62 -14.12 -4.76
C ASN A 30 9.31 -12.65 -4.47
N THR A 31 8.04 -12.37 -4.16
CA THR A 31 7.66 -11.01 -3.77
C THR A 31 8.31 -10.57 -2.45
N ARG A 32 8.67 -9.30 -2.35
CA ARG A 32 9.02 -8.62 -1.09
C ARG A 32 7.82 -7.95 -0.42
N ILE A 33 6.65 -8.01 -1.08
CA ILE A 33 5.40 -7.47 -0.55
C ILE A 33 4.83 -8.48 0.45
N GLN A 34 4.67 -8.08 1.71
CA GLN A 34 4.16 -8.92 2.78
C GLN A 34 2.63 -9.01 2.75
N ALA A 35 1.97 -7.91 2.41
CA ALA A 35 0.53 -7.88 2.18
C ALA A 35 0.09 -6.69 1.32
N ILE A 36 -1.04 -6.86 0.64
CA ILE A 36 -1.77 -5.80 -0.06
C ILE A 36 -3.20 -5.78 0.49
N TRP A 37 -3.62 -4.67 1.10
CA TRP A 37 -5.03 -4.43 1.37
C TRP A 37 -5.65 -3.61 0.25
N ASP A 38 -6.46 -4.25 -0.57
CA ASP A 38 -7.25 -3.57 -1.60
C ASP A 38 -8.60 -3.16 -1.03
N GLN A 39 -8.77 -1.88 -0.71
CA GLN A 39 -10.03 -1.32 -0.20
C GLN A 39 -11.13 -1.28 -1.27
N THR A 40 -10.80 -1.47 -2.55
CA THR A 40 -11.76 -1.47 -3.67
C THR A 40 -12.36 -2.85 -3.92
N ASP A 41 -11.74 -3.91 -3.42
CA ASP A 41 -12.17 -5.29 -3.61
C ASP A 41 -13.41 -5.57 -2.74
N LYS A 42 -14.47 -6.09 -3.39
CA LYS A 42 -15.73 -6.42 -2.73
C LYS A 42 -15.88 -7.91 -2.40
N THR A 43 -14.87 -8.71 -2.71
CA THR A 43 -14.92 -10.17 -2.50
C THR A 43 -14.45 -10.58 -1.11
N GLY A 44 -13.72 -9.70 -0.40
CA GLY A 44 -13.33 -9.93 0.97
C GLY A 44 -14.48 -9.67 1.94
N THR A 45 -14.71 -10.60 2.85
CA THR A 45 -15.79 -10.50 3.85
C THR A 45 -15.31 -9.97 5.21
N ASP A 46 -14.03 -10.14 5.50
CA ASP A 46 -13.40 -9.67 6.72
C ASP A 46 -11.92 -9.46 6.49
N VAL A 47 -11.46 -8.24 6.73
CA VAL A 47 -10.03 -7.99 6.90
C VAL A 47 -9.70 -8.51 8.31
N ALA A 48 -9.22 -9.74 8.38
CA ALA A 48 -9.01 -10.44 9.63
C ALA A 48 -8.24 -9.58 10.64
N ASN A 49 -8.85 -9.34 11.80
CA ASN A 49 -8.32 -8.53 12.89
C ASN A 49 -8.18 -7.03 12.64
N THR A 50 -8.82 -6.47 11.63
CA THR A 50 -8.92 -5.02 11.46
C THR A 50 -10.33 -4.52 11.72
N TYR A 51 -10.46 -3.25 12.09
CA TYR A 51 -11.75 -2.60 12.30
C TYR A 51 -12.49 -2.32 10.97
N ALA A 52 -11.89 -2.73 9.85
CA ALA A 52 -12.43 -2.50 8.53
C ALA A 52 -13.15 -3.75 8.03
N HIS A 53 -14.46 -3.64 7.83
CA HIS A 53 -15.30 -4.69 7.27
C HIS A 53 -15.49 -4.54 5.76
N PHE A 54 -14.43 -4.15 5.05
CA PHE A 54 -14.45 -3.96 3.60
C PHE A 54 -13.06 -4.17 2.99
N GLY A 55 -13.02 -4.38 1.69
CA GLY A 55 -11.79 -4.68 0.98
C GLY A 55 -11.34 -6.12 1.16
N ARG A 56 -10.22 -6.46 0.56
CA ARG A 56 -9.57 -7.76 0.71
C ARG A 56 -8.09 -7.59 0.99
N VAL A 57 -7.56 -8.38 1.90
CA VAL A 57 -6.12 -8.51 2.13
C VAL A 57 -5.61 -9.70 1.35
N TYR A 58 -4.60 -9.48 0.56
CA TYR A 58 -3.82 -10.48 -0.14
C TYR A 58 -2.49 -10.64 0.61
N GLU A 59 -2.26 -11.82 1.13
CA GLU A 59 -1.04 -12.16 1.87
C GLU A 59 0.09 -12.53 0.90
N LYS A 60 1.32 -12.51 1.40
CA LYS A 60 2.53 -12.83 0.62
C LYS A 60 2.38 -14.11 -0.20
N ASP A 61 1.86 -15.18 0.39
CA ASP A 61 1.72 -16.48 -0.27
C ASP A 61 0.75 -16.44 -1.46
N GLU A 62 -0.30 -15.60 -1.41
CA GLU A 62 -1.22 -15.41 -2.52
C GLU A 62 -0.55 -14.62 -3.64
N ILE A 63 0.28 -13.62 -3.28
CA ILE A 63 1.03 -12.81 -4.23
C ILE A 63 2.09 -13.68 -4.93
N ASP A 64 2.83 -14.50 -4.20
CA ASP A 64 3.82 -15.41 -4.78
C ASP A 64 3.15 -16.42 -5.72
N ARG A 65 1.97 -16.96 -5.37
CA ARG A 65 1.19 -17.83 -6.28
C ARG A 65 0.72 -17.09 -7.54
N ALA A 66 0.32 -15.83 -7.43
CA ALA A 66 -0.04 -15.03 -8.59
C ALA A 66 1.16 -14.80 -9.51
N ILE A 67 2.36 -14.54 -8.96
CA ILE A 67 3.60 -14.41 -9.72
C ILE A 67 3.97 -15.73 -10.42
N GLU A 68 3.83 -16.85 -9.74
CA GLU A 68 4.05 -18.17 -10.34
C GLU A 68 3.08 -18.45 -11.49
N ALA A 69 1.79 -18.10 -11.34
CA ALA A 69 0.81 -18.21 -12.38
C ALA A 69 1.16 -17.36 -13.62
N ASP A 70 1.60 -16.12 -13.41
CA ASP A 70 2.06 -15.23 -14.48
C ASP A 70 3.26 -15.83 -15.23
N ASN A 71 4.26 -16.35 -14.51
CA ASN A 71 5.43 -17.01 -15.09
C ASN A 71 5.06 -18.25 -15.92
N ASN A 72 3.96 -18.94 -15.58
CA ASN A 72 3.44 -20.09 -16.31
C ASN A 72 2.50 -19.70 -17.48
N GLY A 73 2.25 -18.41 -17.72
CA GLY A 73 1.35 -17.92 -18.74
C GLY A 73 -0.15 -18.03 -18.36
N GLU A 74 -0.44 -18.21 -17.07
CA GLU A 74 -1.77 -18.23 -16.51
C GLU A 74 -2.19 -16.82 -16.08
N ASN A 75 -3.47 -16.62 -15.77
CA ASN A 75 -3.98 -15.32 -15.33
C ASN A 75 -3.66 -15.06 -13.84
N PRO A 76 -2.68 -14.21 -13.49
CA PRO A 76 -2.31 -13.93 -12.09
C PRO A 76 -3.44 -13.25 -11.30
N TYR A 77 -4.30 -12.52 -11.99
CA TYR A 77 -5.40 -11.77 -11.37
C TYR A 77 -6.56 -12.64 -10.90
N SER A 78 -6.53 -13.94 -11.18
CA SER A 78 -7.42 -14.91 -10.55
C SER A 78 -7.05 -15.20 -9.09
N TYR A 79 -5.80 -14.93 -8.70
CA TYR A 79 -5.29 -15.05 -7.32
C TYR A 79 -5.31 -13.69 -6.61
N VAL A 80 -4.73 -12.67 -7.22
CA VAL A 80 -4.64 -11.31 -6.67
C VAL A 80 -5.25 -10.34 -7.66
N ALA A 81 -6.50 -9.95 -7.45
CA ALA A 81 -7.25 -9.10 -8.37
C ALA A 81 -6.82 -7.62 -8.36
N GLN A 82 -6.04 -7.22 -7.35
CA GLN A 82 -5.56 -5.86 -7.21
C GLN A 82 -4.69 -5.43 -8.40
N ARG A 83 -4.92 -4.21 -8.89
CA ARG A 83 -4.13 -3.56 -9.93
C ARG A 83 -3.94 -2.08 -9.60
N ASP A 84 -2.77 -1.56 -9.88
CA ASP A 84 -2.54 -0.11 -9.86
C ASP A 84 -2.77 0.46 -11.26
N THR A 85 -3.99 0.92 -11.50
CA THR A 85 -4.38 1.50 -12.81
C THR A 85 -3.89 2.94 -12.98
N SER A 86 -3.49 3.60 -11.90
CA SER A 86 -2.91 4.95 -11.91
C SER A 86 -1.40 4.93 -12.17
N GLY A 87 -0.72 3.92 -11.63
CA GLY A 87 0.73 3.83 -11.62
C GLY A 87 1.42 4.69 -10.55
N HIS A 88 0.67 5.53 -9.82
CA HIS A 88 1.25 6.45 -8.85
C HIS A 88 1.85 5.71 -7.64
N GLY A 89 1.13 4.79 -7.03
CA GLY A 89 1.63 3.97 -5.93
C GLY A 89 2.81 3.10 -6.34
N THR A 90 2.75 2.50 -7.53
CA THR A 90 3.84 1.72 -8.13
C THR A 90 5.11 2.56 -8.30
N LEU A 91 4.96 3.80 -8.79
CA LEU A 91 6.09 4.72 -8.96
C LEU A 91 6.74 5.06 -7.62
N LEU A 92 5.95 5.43 -6.60
CA LEU A 92 6.47 5.74 -5.27
C LEU A 92 7.18 4.54 -4.64
N ALA A 93 6.59 3.36 -4.76
CA ALA A 93 7.19 2.13 -4.24
C ALA A 93 8.48 1.78 -4.97
N SER A 94 8.54 1.95 -6.29
CA SER A 94 9.76 1.68 -7.05
C SER A 94 10.89 2.62 -6.64
N ILE A 95 10.65 3.93 -6.55
CA ILE A 95 11.67 4.92 -6.15
C ILE A 95 12.22 4.63 -4.75
N SER A 96 11.36 4.28 -3.82
CA SER A 96 11.76 4.06 -2.42
C SER A 96 12.34 2.68 -2.15
N ALA A 97 11.78 1.62 -2.73
CA ALA A 97 12.12 0.24 -2.39
C ALA A 97 12.35 -0.68 -3.60
N GLY A 98 12.55 -0.14 -4.80
CA GLY A 98 12.81 -0.96 -5.97
C GLY A 98 14.09 -1.81 -5.83
N SER A 99 14.01 -3.11 -6.14
CA SER A 99 15.16 -4.02 -6.20
C SER A 99 16.17 -3.60 -7.27
N TYR A 100 17.37 -4.13 -7.17
CA TYR A 100 18.37 -3.97 -8.22
C TYR A 100 17.88 -4.62 -9.52
N THR A 101 17.69 -3.79 -10.53
CA THR A 101 17.47 -4.19 -11.92
C THR A 101 18.51 -3.51 -12.81
N ASP A 102 18.57 -3.89 -14.10
CA ASP A 102 19.54 -3.32 -15.03
C ASP A 102 19.40 -1.80 -15.15
N GLY A 103 20.33 -1.06 -14.54
CA GLY A 103 20.38 0.39 -14.56
C GLY A 103 19.46 1.12 -13.54
N TYR A 104 18.81 0.40 -12.63
CA TYR A 104 17.94 1.00 -11.64
C TYR A 104 18.05 0.34 -10.25
N VAL A 105 17.90 1.16 -9.21
CA VAL A 105 17.77 0.72 -7.83
C VAL A 105 17.04 1.78 -7.01
N GLY A 106 16.11 1.37 -6.15
CA GLY A 106 15.47 2.25 -5.18
C GLY A 106 16.37 2.60 -4.00
N VAL A 107 15.89 3.47 -3.12
CA VAL A 107 16.66 3.94 -1.96
C VAL A 107 16.90 2.81 -0.95
N ALA A 108 15.92 1.93 -0.74
CA ALA A 108 15.94 0.84 0.23
C ALA A 108 15.57 -0.51 -0.44
N PRO A 109 16.44 -1.05 -1.32
CA PRO A 109 16.13 -2.22 -2.14
C PRO A 109 15.99 -3.53 -1.35
N GLY A 110 16.43 -3.55 -0.11
CA GLY A 110 16.29 -4.70 0.81
C GLY A 110 15.06 -4.62 1.72
N ALA A 111 14.28 -3.53 1.67
CA ALA A 111 13.09 -3.38 2.50
C ALA A 111 11.96 -4.31 2.04
N GLU A 112 11.11 -4.72 3.00
CA GLU A 112 9.86 -5.40 2.72
C GLU A 112 8.73 -4.38 2.61
N LEU A 113 7.69 -4.71 1.85
CA LEU A 113 6.63 -3.76 1.52
C LEU A 113 5.28 -4.18 2.12
N LEU A 114 4.52 -3.20 2.59
CA LEU A 114 3.10 -3.31 2.90
C LEU A 114 2.36 -2.28 2.05
N VAL A 115 1.23 -2.65 1.45
CA VAL A 115 0.51 -1.77 0.53
C VAL A 115 -0.96 -1.68 0.90
N VAL A 116 -1.48 -0.47 0.96
CA VAL A 116 -2.92 -0.22 1.01
C VAL A 116 -3.32 0.53 -0.25
N LYS A 117 -4.14 -0.12 -1.07
CA LYS A 117 -4.81 0.53 -2.18
C LYS A 117 -6.10 1.17 -1.68
N LEU A 118 -6.15 2.49 -1.71
CA LEU A 118 -7.30 3.27 -1.29
C LEU A 118 -8.47 3.14 -2.28
N LYS A 119 -9.68 3.07 -1.75
CA LYS A 119 -10.90 3.24 -2.54
C LYS A 119 -11.20 4.71 -2.76
N GLN A 120 -11.81 5.03 -3.90
CA GLN A 120 -12.30 6.38 -4.18
C GLN A 120 -13.39 6.79 -3.17
N SER A 121 -13.43 8.08 -2.85
CA SER A 121 -14.50 8.66 -2.03
C SER A 121 -15.86 8.44 -2.67
N LYS A 122 -16.89 8.32 -1.83
CA LYS A 122 -18.27 8.09 -2.26
C LYS A 122 -18.78 9.26 -3.13
N GLN A 123 -19.61 8.95 -4.12
CA GLN A 123 -20.08 9.93 -5.10
C GLN A 123 -20.74 11.15 -4.44
N TYR A 124 -21.58 10.96 -3.43
CA TYR A 124 -22.23 12.08 -2.75
C TYR A 124 -21.26 13.06 -2.08
N LEU A 125 -20.10 12.59 -1.61
CA LEU A 125 -19.05 13.47 -1.08
C LEU A 125 -18.32 14.22 -2.21
N ARG A 126 -18.07 13.53 -3.31
CA ARG A 126 -17.48 14.16 -4.51
C ARG A 126 -18.39 15.27 -5.03
N ASP A 127 -19.70 15.01 -5.11
CA ASP A 127 -20.70 16.00 -5.52
C ASP A 127 -20.75 17.18 -4.54
N PHE A 128 -20.75 16.89 -3.24
CA PHE A 128 -20.77 17.94 -2.20
C PHE A 128 -19.55 18.86 -2.24
N PHE A 129 -18.36 18.29 -2.48
CA PHE A 129 -17.11 19.05 -2.57
C PHE A 129 -16.79 19.52 -4.00
N LEU A 130 -17.69 19.33 -4.97
CA LEU A 130 -17.53 19.69 -6.37
C LEU A 130 -16.26 19.10 -7.01
N ILE A 131 -15.91 17.87 -6.64
CA ILE A 131 -14.76 17.15 -7.17
C ILE A 131 -15.14 16.54 -8.50
N LYS A 132 -14.38 16.84 -9.56
CA LYS A 132 -14.60 16.26 -10.89
C LYS A 132 -14.41 14.75 -10.89
N ASP A 133 -15.12 14.03 -11.76
CA ASP A 133 -15.09 12.55 -11.81
C ASP A 133 -13.71 11.97 -12.17
N ASP A 134 -12.91 12.71 -12.93
CA ASP A 134 -11.57 12.33 -13.37
C ASP A 134 -10.46 12.63 -12.33
N VAL A 135 -10.80 13.30 -11.21
CA VAL A 135 -9.83 13.66 -10.16
C VAL A 135 -9.87 12.60 -9.05
N PRO A 136 -8.75 11.94 -8.71
CA PRO A 136 -8.68 11.05 -7.56
C PRO A 136 -9.02 11.79 -6.26
N ALA A 137 -9.90 11.20 -5.45
CA ALA A 137 -10.25 11.72 -4.15
C ALA A 137 -10.49 10.57 -3.17
N PHE A 138 -9.98 10.69 -1.95
CA PHE A 138 -10.02 9.64 -0.93
C PHE A 138 -10.61 10.20 0.36
N GLU A 139 -11.29 9.34 1.13
CA GLU A 139 -11.83 9.72 2.41
C GLU A 139 -10.77 9.63 3.51
N GLU A 140 -10.70 10.63 4.38
CA GLU A 140 -9.75 10.68 5.49
C GLU A 140 -9.90 9.46 6.42
N SER A 141 -11.13 9.01 6.65
CA SER A 141 -11.40 7.80 7.44
C SER A 141 -10.78 6.53 6.85
N ASP A 142 -10.76 6.40 5.52
CA ASP A 142 -10.16 5.25 4.86
C ASP A 142 -8.62 5.28 4.95
N ILE A 143 -8.05 6.49 4.93
CA ILE A 143 -6.61 6.71 5.16
C ILE A 143 -6.25 6.36 6.60
N MET A 144 -7.05 6.80 7.59
CA MET A 144 -6.82 6.47 9.00
C MET A 144 -6.85 4.95 9.25
N LEU A 145 -7.79 4.25 8.64
CA LEU A 145 -7.86 2.78 8.69
C LEU A 145 -6.65 2.13 8.00
N ALA A 146 -6.17 2.73 6.90
CA ALA A 146 -4.97 2.25 6.21
C ALA A 146 -3.71 2.35 7.11
N LEU A 147 -3.53 3.48 7.79
CA LEU A 147 -2.42 3.66 8.74
C LEU A 147 -2.48 2.64 9.87
N ARG A 148 -3.67 2.41 10.43
CA ARG A 148 -3.88 1.40 11.48
C ARG A 148 -3.56 -0.01 10.99
N PHE A 149 -3.99 -0.37 9.78
CA PHE A 149 -3.65 -1.65 9.17
C PHE A 149 -2.15 -1.86 9.05
N LEU A 150 -1.42 -0.85 8.57
CA LEU A 150 0.04 -0.92 8.41
C LEU A 150 0.75 -1.11 9.77
N GLU A 151 0.30 -0.39 10.79
CA GLU A 151 0.82 -0.52 12.15
C GLU A 151 0.59 -1.92 12.73
N ASP A 152 -0.67 -2.40 12.70
CA ASP A 152 -1.02 -3.72 13.23
C ASP A 152 -0.21 -4.84 12.52
N TYR A 153 0.02 -4.66 11.22
CA TYR A 153 0.84 -5.59 10.44
C TYR A 153 2.32 -5.55 10.85
N ALA A 154 2.88 -4.37 11.04
CA ALA A 154 4.26 -4.19 11.47
C ALA A 154 4.50 -4.76 12.88
N ILE A 155 3.56 -4.54 13.79
CA ILE A 155 3.59 -5.13 15.14
C ILE A 155 3.58 -6.67 15.04
N ARG A 156 2.69 -7.24 14.21
CA ARG A 156 2.59 -8.69 14.00
C ARG A 156 3.89 -9.28 13.45
N LEU A 157 4.57 -8.57 12.56
CA LEU A 157 5.84 -8.99 11.97
C LEU A 157 7.06 -8.67 12.86
N GLY A 158 6.88 -7.86 13.91
CA GLY A 158 7.96 -7.44 14.82
C GLY A 158 9.03 -6.61 14.15
N LYS A 159 8.66 -5.78 13.16
CA LYS A 159 9.60 -4.98 12.37
C LYS A 159 9.30 -3.49 12.45
N PRO A 160 10.33 -2.63 12.41
CA PRO A 160 10.14 -1.19 12.30
C PRO A 160 9.44 -0.84 10.97
N LEU A 161 8.54 0.14 11.03
CA LEU A 161 7.73 0.59 9.90
C LEU A 161 8.06 2.03 9.54
N ILE A 162 8.24 2.27 8.24
CA ILE A 162 8.27 3.60 7.64
C ILE A 162 7.04 3.70 6.74
N ILE A 163 6.24 4.76 6.87
CA ILE A 163 5.06 4.96 6.04
C ILE A 163 5.34 6.04 4.99
N ILE A 164 5.12 5.71 3.73
CA ILE A 164 5.13 6.64 2.62
C ILE A 164 3.69 6.97 2.27
N PHE A 165 3.34 8.23 2.46
CA PHE A 165 2.03 8.78 2.17
C PHE A 165 2.17 9.86 1.08
N GLY A 166 1.96 9.45 -0.18
CA GLY A 166 2.17 10.29 -1.37
C GLY A 166 0.96 11.16 -1.74
N LEU A 167 -0.04 11.22 -0.88
CA LEU A 167 -1.29 11.96 -1.10
C LEU A 167 -1.33 13.18 -0.18
N GLY A 168 -1.95 14.25 -0.66
CA GLY A 168 -2.08 15.49 0.10
C GLY A 168 -3.47 16.10 -0.03
N SER A 169 -3.81 16.97 0.93
CA SER A 169 -5.02 17.78 0.89
C SER A 169 -4.69 19.22 1.28
N ALA A 170 -5.35 20.16 0.63
CA ALA A 170 -5.33 21.57 1.03
C ALA A 170 -6.32 21.88 2.15
N ASN A 171 -7.21 20.94 2.49
CA ASN A 171 -8.23 21.08 3.51
C ASN A 171 -7.72 20.65 4.88
N GLY A 172 -8.29 21.27 5.94
CA GLY A 172 -8.01 20.90 7.32
C GLY A 172 -7.14 21.89 8.07
N SER A 173 -7.01 21.62 9.36
CA SER A 173 -6.19 22.44 10.27
C SER A 173 -4.70 22.25 9.96
N ARG A 174 -4.00 23.37 9.82
CA ARG A 174 -2.52 23.37 9.67
C ARG A 174 -1.80 23.38 11.02
N THR A 175 -2.53 23.24 12.12
CA THR A 175 -1.99 23.23 13.48
C THR A 175 -1.69 21.84 14.03
N GLY A 176 -1.92 20.78 13.21
CA GLY A 176 -1.77 19.40 13.66
C GLY A 176 -2.95 18.85 14.46
N ALA A 177 -4.05 19.59 14.56
CA ALA A 177 -5.23 19.22 15.35
C ALA A 177 -6.33 18.51 14.52
N SER A 178 -6.01 18.00 13.32
CA SER A 178 -6.95 17.16 12.60
C SER A 178 -6.84 15.70 13.07
N PRO A 179 -7.92 14.90 13.00
CA PRO A 179 -7.87 13.48 13.39
C PRO A 179 -6.76 12.69 12.69
N LEU A 180 -6.53 12.96 11.40
CA LEU A 180 -5.43 12.33 10.65
C LEU A 180 -4.05 12.75 11.19
N ALA A 181 -3.86 14.02 11.52
CA ALA A 181 -2.60 14.49 12.09
C ALA A 181 -2.35 13.90 13.49
N GLU A 182 -3.40 13.78 14.32
CA GLU A 182 -3.30 13.14 15.64
C GLU A 182 -2.92 11.67 15.53
N ILE A 183 -3.50 10.92 14.59
CA ILE A 183 -3.11 9.53 14.32
C ILE A 183 -1.66 9.45 13.87
N CYS A 184 -1.23 10.30 12.93
CA CYS A 184 0.16 10.32 12.50
C CYS A 184 1.11 10.60 13.67
N LEU A 185 0.77 11.54 14.57
CA LEU A 185 1.56 11.83 15.76
C LEU A 185 1.58 10.64 16.73
N LEU A 186 0.45 9.98 16.94
CA LEU A 186 0.33 8.83 17.85
C LEU A 186 1.25 7.68 17.42
N TYR A 187 1.37 7.43 16.11
CA TYR A 187 2.17 6.33 15.56
C TYR A 187 3.64 6.67 15.32
N THR A 188 4.00 7.96 15.34
CA THR A 188 5.38 8.42 15.13
C THR A 188 6.06 8.91 16.40
N SER A 189 5.33 8.97 17.51
CA SER A 189 5.93 9.33 18.80
C SER A 189 6.73 8.16 19.36
N PRO A 190 7.97 8.40 19.86
CA PRO A 190 8.81 7.38 20.47
C PRO A 190 8.23 6.87 21.80
#